data_33fa1d1748547fbad7369c139f99a78e
#
_entry.id   33fa1d1748547fbad7369c139f99a78e
#
_cell.length_a   1.000
_cell.length_b   1.000
_cell.length_c   1.000
_cell.angle_alpha   90.00
_cell.angle_beta   90.00
_cell.angle_gamma   90.00
#
_symmetry.space_group_name_H-M   'P 1'
#
loop_
_entity.id
_entity.type
_entity.pdbx_description
1 polymer ?
#
loop_
_entity_poly.entity_id
_entity_poly.type
_entity_poly.pdbx_seq_one_letter_code
_entity_poly.pdbx_strand_id
1 'polypeptide(L)'
;MKKFKFNLLAGLLLLISASVCAQNAPEKVQEAFKKMYPKVTTVEWEHKGDYHIVGFVSDSHDMNVWFGNNARWIMTETNVESLEEVPALIAKAFMQTETPPIQIRYIKIITFPKMPTVVIIDIEEYNSNREIQLFYAPDGKLLQSLDVSGGDGEIYPELFG
;
A
#
# COMPACT_ATOMS: atom_id res chain seq x y z
N MET A 1 70.05 13.99 3.26
CA MET A 1 68.70 14.61 3.14
C MET A 1 67.93 13.89 2.01
N LYS A 2 67.07 12.94 2.32
CA LYS A 2 66.29 12.20 1.32
C LYS A 2 64.94 12.88 1.15
N LYS A 3 64.67 13.41 -0.04
CA LYS A 3 63.42 14.05 -0.43
C LYS A 3 62.35 12.97 -0.65
N PHE A 4 61.35 12.88 0.21
CA PHE A 4 60.21 12.03 0.05
C PHE A 4 59.25 12.64 -0.97
N LYS A 5 59.13 12.02 -2.14
CA LYS A 5 58.13 12.43 -3.16
C LYS A 5 56.80 11.80 -2.76
N PHE A 6 55.86 12.65 -2.32
CA PHE A 6 54.51 12.28 -2.03
C PHE A 6 53.74 12.15 -3.36
N ASN A 7 53.56 10.92 -3.83
CA ASN A 7 52.66 10.67 -4.96
C ASN A 7 51.23 10.69 -4.48
N LEU A 8 50.56 11.80 -4.79
CA LEU A 8 49.11 11.95 -4.59
C LEU A 8 48.39 11.15 -5.67
N LEU A 9 48.07 9.88 -5.37
CA LEU A 9 47.19 9.08 -6.21
C LEU A 9 45.75 9.49 -5.92
N ALA A 10 45.26 10.44 -6.72
CA ALA A 10 43.86 10.85 -6.71
C ALA A 10 43.03 9.66 -7.24
N GLY A 11 42.53 8.83 -6.33
CA GLY A 11 41.52 7.83 -6.64
C GLY A 11 40.19 8.53 -6.97
N LEU A 12 39.94 8.62 -8.28
CA LEU A 12 38.64 9.03 -8.81
C LEU A 12 37.63 7.94 -8.46
N LEU A 13 36.98 8.07 -7.31
CA LEU A 13 35.79 7.28 -6.96
C LEU A 13 34.66 7.74 -7.89
N LEU A 14 34.50 7.00 -8.99
CA LEU A 14 33.29 7.01 -9.78
C LEU A 14 32.16 6.48 -8.89
N LEU A 15 31.44 7.38 -8.22
CA LEU A 15 30.13 7.12 -7.67
C LEU A 15 29.22 6.84 -8.87
N ILE A 16 29.11 5.57 -9.24
CA ILE A 16 28.02 5.09 -10.08
C ILE A 16 26.78 5.21 -9.19
N SER A 17 26.17 6.38 -9.23
CA SER A 17 24.78 6.54 -8.79
C SER A 17 23.97 5.63 -9.72
N ALA A 18 23.68 4.42 -9.29
CA ALA A 18 22.61 3.66 -9.87
C ALA A 18 21.36 4.49 -9.63
N SER A 19 21.01 5.32 -10.61
CA SER A 19 19.68 5.88 -10.72
C SER A 19 18.78 4.67 -10.82
N VAL A 20 18.16 4.30 -9.71
CA VAL A 20 16.94 3.50 -9.74
C VAL A 20 15.98 4.40 -10.51
N CYS A 21 15.91 4.19 -11.82
CA CYS A 21 14.85 4.74 -12.63
C CYS A 21 13.57 4.16 -12.01
N ALA A 22 12.89 4.95 -11.19
CA ALA A 22 11.48 4.72 -10.91
C ALA A 22 10.84 4.60 -12.30
N GLN A 23 10.42 3.41 -12.67
CA GLN A 23 9.91 3.13 -14.00
C GLN A 23 8.57 3.83 -14.06
N ASN A 24 8.54 5.02 -14.67
CA ASN A 24 7.31 5.77 -14.85
C ASN A 24 6.29 4.88 -15.54
N ALA A 25 5.07 4.84 -15.02
CA ALA A 25 3.99 4.10 -15.66
C ALA A 25 3.78 4.60 -17.10
N PRO A 26 3.21 3.79 -18.01
CA PRO A 26 2.86 4.21 -19.36
C PRO A 26 2.03 5.50 -19.36
N GLU A 27 2.21 6.35 -20.36
CA GLU A 27 1.54 7.66 -20.44
C GLU A 27 0.02 7.58 -20.25
N LYS A 28 -0.61 6.60 -20.89
CA LYS A 28 -2.07 6.36 -20.75
C LYS A 28 -2.51 6.07 -19.30
N VAL A 29 -1.66 5.43 -18.50
CA VAL A 29 -1.92 5.16 -17.07
C VAL A 29 -1.76 6.45 -16.26
N GLN A 30 -0.71 7.22 -16.55
CA GLN A 30 -0.50 8.54 -15.91
C GLN A 30 -1.65 9.50 -16.22
N GLU A 31 -2.16 9.51 -17.45
CA GLU A 31 -3.33 10.32 -17.85
C GLU A 31 -4.61 9.87 -17.11
N ALA A 32 -4.82 8.56 -16.97
CA ALA A 32 -5.95 8.03 -16.21
C ALA A 32 -5.89 8.48 -14.75
N PHE A 33 -4.73 8.40 -14.12
CA PHE A 33 -4.51 8.89 -12.77
C PHE A 33 -4.76 10.40 -12.64
N LYS A 34 -4.20 11.21 -13.52
CA LYS A 34 -4.40 12.68 -13.52
C LYS A 34 -5.87 13.09 -13.65
N LYS A 35 -6.68 12.32 -14.37
CA LYS A 35 -8.14 12.57 -14.49
C LYS A 35 -8.85 12.31 -13.16
N MET A 36 -8.42 11.31 -12.40
CA MET A 36 -9.00 10.97 -11.09
C MET A 36 -8.52 11.93 -9.99
N TYR A 37 -7.23 12.30 -10.02
CA TYR A 37 -6.57 13.11 -8.99
C TYR A 37 -5.84 14.32 -9.58
N PRO A 38 -6.55 15.30 -10.16
CA PRO A 38 -5.94 16.40 -10.92
C PRO A 38 -5.08 17.35 -10.09
N LYS A 39 -5.25 17.34 -8.77
CA LYS A 39 -4.52 18.21 -7.84
C LYS A 39 -3.25 17.58 -7.27
N VAL A 40 -3.07 16.28 -7.44
CA VAL A 40 -1.91 15.56 -6.91
C VAL A 40 -0.71 15.77 -7.83
N THR A 41 0.40 16.22 -7.25
CA THR A 41 1.63 16.56 -7.99
C THR A 41 2.80 15.65 -7.62
N THR A 42 2.82 15.11 -6.41
CA THR A 42 3.89 14.23 -5.93
C THR A 42 3.38 12.81 -5.86
N VAL A 43 3.99 11.92 -6.61
CA VAL A 43 3.58 10.52 -6.71
C VAL A 43 4.80 9.62 -6.82
N GLU A 44 4.64 8.38 -6.36
CA GLU A 44 5.56 7.29 -6.55
C GLU A 44 4.90 6.20 -7.39
N TRP A 45 5.59 5.73 -8.42
CA TRP A 45 5.08 4.67 -9.29
C TRP A 45 5.78 3.36 -9.01
N GLU A 46 4.99 2.30 -8.91
CA GLU A 46 5.45 0.93 -8.78
C GLU A 46 4.79 0.06 -9.85
N HIS A 47 5.50 -1.02 -10.24
CA HIS A 47 4.96 -2.02 -11.16
C HIS A 47 5.01 -3.39 -10.51
N LYS A 48 3.85 -4.06 -10.38
CA LYS A 48 3.71 -5.41 -9.83
C LYS A 48 2.90 -6.29 -10.77
N GLY A 49 3.54 -7.28 -11.35
CA GLY A 49 2.88 -8.19 -12.29
C GLY A 49 2.21 -7.42 -13.46
N ASP A 50 0.89 -7.51 -13.56
CA ASP A 50 0.10 -6.82 -14.59
C ASP A 50 -0.43 -5.45 -14.15
N TYR A 51 0.04 -4.93 -13.01
CA TYR A 51 -0.48 -3.71 -12.40
C TYR A 51 0.56 -2.60 -12.34
N HIS A 52 0.08 -1.37 -12.56
CA HIS A 52 0.79 -0.14 -12.24
C HIS A 52 0.15 0.48 -11.01
N ILE A 53 0.94 0.73 -9.98
CA ILE A 53 0.49 1.28 -8.71
C ILE A 53 1.05 2.68 -8.57
N VAL A 54 0.20 3.62 -8.17
CA VAL A 54 0.64 4.98 -7.85
C VAL A 54 0.35 5.27 -6.39
N GLY A 55 1.41 5.56 -5.64
CA GLY A 55 1.37 5.98 -4.24
C GLY A 55 1.43 7.50 -4.13
N PHE A 56 0.58 8.08 -3.29
CA PHE A 56 0.53 9.51 -2.98
C PHE A 56 -0.20 9.78 -1.68
N VAL A 57 -0.10 11.02 -1.19
CA VAL A 57 -0.87 11.47 -0.02
C VAL A 57 -1.99 12.39 -0.49
N SER A 58 -3.20 12.15 -0.02
CA SER A 58 -4.37 13.02 -0.20
C SER A 58 -5.20 13.07 1.07
N ASP A 59 -5.67 14.27 1.45
CA ASP A 59 -6.48 14.50 2.65
C ASP A 59 -5.88 13.86 3.92
N SER A 60 -4.54 13.93 4.04
CA SER A 60 -3.75 13.36 5.14
C SER A 60 -3.69 11.83 5.19
N HIS A 61 -4.14 11.13 4.15
CA HIS A 61 -4.05 9.68 4.05
C HIS A 61 -3.06 9.25 2.98
N ASP A 62 -2.31 8.21 3.27
CA ASP A 62 -1.53 7.49 2.26
C ASP A 62 -2.48 6.66 1.40
N MET A 63 -2.36 6.83 0.10
CA MET A 63 -3.21 6.17 -0.89
C MET A 63 -2.39 5.46 -1.95
N ASN A 64 -2.86 4.29 -2.38
CA ASN A 64 -2.35 3.56 -3.52
C ASN A 64 -3.47 3.30 -4.52
N VAL A 65 -3.29 3.74 -5.76
CA VAL A 65 -4.25 3.47 -6.85
C VAL A 65 -3.65 2.45 -7.80
N TRP A 66 -4.39 1.39 -8.04
CA TRP A 66 -3.99 0.29 -8.90
C TRP A 66 -4.65 0.40 -10.28
N PHE A 67 -3.84 0.33 -11.32
CA PHE A 67 -4.26 0.33 -12.71
C PHE A 67 -3.76 -0.93 -13.41
N GLY A 68 -4.61 -1.53 -14.24
CA GLY A 68 -4.16 -2.57 -15.16
C GLY A 68 -3.34 -2.01 -16.32
N ASN A 69 -2.67 -2.89 -17.08
CA ASN A 69 -1.88 -2.55 -18.27
C ASN A 69 -2.66 -1.78 -19.35
N ASN A 70 -3.99 -1.87 -19.33
CA ASN A 70 -4.90 -1.13 -20.25
C ASN A 70 -5.36 0.23 -19.69
N ALA A 71 -4.73 0.72 -18.63
CA ALA A 71 -5.07 1.95 -17.90
C ALA A 71 -6.46 1.94 -17.23
N ARG A 72 -7.07 0.76 -17.04
CA ARG A 72 -8.30 0.64 -16.22
C ARG A 72 -7.96 0.79 -14.76
N TRP A 73 -8.71 1.63 -14.05
CA TRP A 73 -8.71 1.65 -12.60
C TRP A 73 -9.25 0.32 -12.06
N ILE A 74 -8.50 -0.31 -11.21
CA ILE A 74 -8.80 -1.61 -10.59
C ILE A 74 -9.32 -1.41 -9.18
N MET A 75 -8.52 -0.76 -8.32
CA MET A 75 -8.87 -0.45 -6.95
C MET A 75 -8.06 0.74 -6.42
N THR A 76 -8.53 1.31 -5.32
CA THR A 76 -7.78 2.28 -4.53
C THR A 76 -7.71 1.79 -3.08
N GLU A 77 -6.51 1.75 -2.53
CA GLU A 77 -6.27 1.54 -1.11
C GLU A 77 -6.11 2.90 -0.44
N THR A 78 -6.79 3.10 0.67
CA THR A 78 -6.63 4.27 1.54
C THR A 78 -6.26 3.78 2.93
N ASN A 79 -5.09 4.13 3.43
CA ASN A 79 -4.70 3.86 4.81
C ASN A 79 -5.41 4.84 5.73
N VAL A 80 -6.01 4.35 6.80
CA VAL A 80 -6.62 5.17 7.85
C VAL A 80 -5.98 4.85 9.20
N GLU A 81 -5.93 5.83 10.09
CA GLU A 81 -5.16 5.72 11.33
C GLU A 81 -5.95 5.05 12.46
N SER A 82 -7.27 5.09 12.40
CA SER A 82 -8.12 4.62 13.50
C SER A 82 -9.44 4.01 13.05
N LEU A 83 -10.08 3.26 13.98
CA LEU A 83 -11.44 2.75 13.79
C LEU A 83 -12.51 3.84 13.71
N GLU A 84 -12.22 5.07 14.09
CA GLU A 84 -13.14 6.20 13.99
C GLU A 84 -13.37 6.64 12.55
N GLU A 85 -12.42 6.32 11.67
CA GLU A 85 -12.45 6.67 10.24
C GLU A 85 -13.15 5.61 9.38
N VAL A 86 -13.46 4.45 9.93
CA VAL A 86 -14.22 3.42 9.20
C VAL A 86 -15.72 3.53 9.48
N PRO A 87 -16.59 2.95 8.61
CA PRO A 87 -18.03 2.89 8.87
C PRO A 87 -18.36 2.32 10.26
N ALA A 88 -19.23 2.99 11.01
CA ALA A 88 -19.53 2.65 12.40
C ALA A 88 -19.98 1.19 12.60
N LEU A 89 -20.65 0.59 11.59
CA LEU A 89 -21.07 -0.82 11.65
C LEU A 89 -19.85 -1.76 11.65
N ILE A 90 -18.80 -1.42 10.92
CA ILE A 90 -17.55 -2.21 10.89
C ILE A 90 -16.82 -2.08 12.21
N ALA A 91 -16.61 -0.85 12.71
CA ALA A 91 -15.98 -0.62 14.00
C ALA A 91 -16.70 -1.36 15.13
N LYS A 92 -18.04 -1.32 15.13
CA LYS A 92 -18.86 -2.05 16.08
C LYS A 92 -18.70 -3.57 15.96
N ALA A 93 -18.75 -4.11 14.73
CA ALA A 93 -18.61 -5.54 14.49
C ALA A 93 -17.22 -6.03 14.92
N PHE A 94 -16.17 -5.28 14.59
CA PHE A 94 -14.79 -5.60 15.00
C PHE A 94 -14.64 -5.61 16.54
N MET A 95 -15.16 -4.58 17.24
CA MET A 95 -15.08 -4.50 18.71
C MET A 95 -15.92 -5.55 19.44
N GLN A 96 -16.93 -6.12 18.78
CA GLN A 96 -17.76 -7.20 19.34
C GLN A 96 -17.17 -8.60 19.11
N THR A 97 -16.14 -8.72 18.28
CA THR A 97 -15.48 -9.98 18.05
C THR A 97 -14.66 -10.34 19.29
N GLU A 98 -14.92 -11.51 19.91
CA GLU A 98 -14.08 -12.04 20.98
C GLU A 98 -12.72 -12.43 20.37
N THR A 99 -11.72 -11.61 20.57
CA THR A 99 -10.36 -11.85 20.10
C THR A 99 -9.43 -12.02 21.28
N PRO A 100 -8.37 -12.84 21.16
CA PRO A 100 -7.25 -12.79 22.10
C PRO A 100 -6.68 -11.36 22.16
N PRO A 101 -5.82 -11.02 23.13
CA PRO A 101 -5.14 -9.74 23.13
C PRO A 101 -4.45 -9.49 21.79
N ILE A 102 -4.86 -8.43 21.09
CA ILE A 102 -4.43 -8.08 19.74
C ILE A 102 -3.88 -6.66 19.67
N GLN A 103 -3.07 -6.42 18.64
CA GLN A 103 -2.69 -5.09 18.17
C GLN A 103 -3.21 -4.91 16.75
N ILE A 104 -3.87 -3.79 16.47
CA ILE A 104 -4.16 -3.37 15.10
C ILE A 104 -2.86 -2.85 14.49
N ARG A 105 -2.44 -3.42 13.38
CA ARG A 105 -1.23 -3.02 12.65
C ARG A 105 -1.52 -1.94 11.63
N TYR A 106 -2.60 -2.13 10.86
CA TYR A 106 -3.11 -1.12 9.94
C TYR A 106 -4.60 -1.32 9.65
N ILE A 107 -5.20 -0.30 9.11
CA ILE A 107 -6.58 -0.33 8.59
C ILE A 107 -6.54 0.24 7.18
N LYS A 108 -7.13 -0.48 6.22
CA LYS A 108 -7.24 -0.04 4.83
C LYS A 108 -8.68 -0.04 4.37
N ILE A 109 -9.06 1.01 3.66
CA ILE A 109 -10.33 1.09 2.94
C ILE A 109 -10.02 0.82 1.47
N ILE A 110 -10.62 -0.22 0.90
CA ILE A 110 -10.44 -0.60 -0.50
C ILE A 110 -11.67 -0.21 -1.29
N THR A 111 -11.50 0.67 -2.25
CA THR A 111 -12.57 1.15 -3.13
C THR A 111 -12.38 0.62 -4.55
N PHE A 112 -13.48 0.22 -5.18
CA PHE A 112 -13.51 -0.38 -6.51
C PHE A 112 -14.43 0.39 -7.46
N PRO A 113 -14.24 0.28 -8.79
CA PRO A 113 -15.11 0.94 -9.76
C PRO A 113 -16.55 0.42 -9.80
N LYS A 114 -16.77 -0.86 -9.43
CA LYS A 114 -18.07 -1.53 -9.61
C LYS A 114 -18.47 -2.45 -8.46
N MET A 115 -17.62 -2.64 -7.47
CA MET A 115 -17.90 -3.48 -6.31
C MET A 115 -18.08 -2.61 -5.06
N PRO A 116 -18.79 -3.10 -4.04
CA PRO A 116 -18.83 -2.42 -2.75
C PRO A 116 -17.43 -2.26 -2.16
N THR A 117 -17.25 -1.20 -1.41
CA THR A 117 -16.03 -0.96 -0.62
C THR A 117 -15.79 -2.12 0.36
N VAL A 118 -14.54 -2.48 0.58
CA VAL A 118 -14.13 -3.45 1.60
C VAL A 118 -13.20 -2.74 2.58
N VAL A 119 -13.39 -2.97 3.87
CA VAL A 119 -12.43 -2.51 4.90
C VAL A 119 -11.63 -3.70 5.37
N ILE A 120 -10.32 -3.54 5.39
CA ILE A 120 -9.38 -4.55 5.88
C ILE A 120 -8.78 -4.03 7.19
N ILE A 121 -8.90 -4.82 8.24
CA ILE A 121 -8.26 -4.57 9.53
C ILE A 121 -7.22 -5.67 9.71
N ASP A 122 -5.95 -5.28 9.71
CA ASP A 122 -4.83 -6.18 9.96
C ASP A 122 -4.49 -6.16 11.45
N ILE A 123 -4.45 -7.34 12.04
CA ILE A 123 -4.20 -7.53 13.48
C ILE A 123 -3.04 -8.50 13.72
N GLU A 124 -2.33 -8.27 14.81
CA GLU A 124 -1.34 -9.18 15.36
C GLU A 124 -1.83 -9.71 16.72
N GLU A 125 -1.83 -11.02 16.89
CA GLU A 125 -2.15 -11.68 18.15
C GLU A 125 -0.90 -11.76 19.04
N TYR A 126 -0.90 -11.11 20.21
CA TYR A 126 0.27 -11.08 21.12
C TYR A 126 0.80 -12.44 21.56
N ASN A 127 -0.08 -13.43 21.69
CA ASN A 127 0.30 -14.73 22.29
C ASN A 127 0.84 -15.73 21.26
N SER A 128 0.61 -15.51 19.99
CA SER A 128 0.93 -16.45 18.92
C SER A 128 1.79 -15.86 17.81
N ASN A 129 2.02 -14.54 17.81
CA ASN A 129 2.62 -13.78 16.73
C ASN A 129 1.93 -14.05 15.38
N ARG A 130 0.63 -14.35 15.39
CA ARG A 130 -0.16 -14.53 14.18
C ARG A 130 -0.60 -13.19 13.66
N GLU A 131 -0.43 -13.02 12.37
CA GLU A 131 -0.92 -11.86 11.63
C GLU A 131 -2.15 -12.25 10.83
N ILE A 132 -3.26 -11.55 11.05
CA ILE A 132 -4.55 -11.88 10.45
C ILE A 132 -5.15 -10.65 9.81
N GLN A 133 -5.53 -10.75 8.56
CA GLN A 133 -6.32 -9.75 7.85
C GLN A 133 -7.80 -10.10 7.90
N LEU A 134 -8.60 -9.16 8.41
CA LEU A 134 -10.06 -9.28 8.55
C LEU A 134 -10.72 -8.36 7.50
N PHE A 135 -11.51 -8.94 6.61
CA PHE A 135 -12.17 -8.24 5.50
C PHE A 135 -13.63 -8.02 5.83
N TYR A 136 -14.07 -6.77 5.88
CA TYR A 136 -15.44 -6.38 6.22
C TYR A 136 -16.17 -5.72 5.05
N ALA A 137 -17.43 -6.12 4.86
CA ALA A 137 -18.37 -5.38 4.02
C ALA A 137 -18.86 -4.09 4.73
N PRO A 138 -19.39 -3.10 4.00
CA PRO A 138 -19.84 -1.83 4.58
C PRO A 138 -20.93 -1.98 5.66
N ASP A 139 -21.68 -3.06 5.64
CA ASP A 139 -22.72 -3.38 6.63
C ASP A 139 -22.17 -4.01 7.93
N GLY A 140 -20.86 -4.16 8.05
CA GLY A 140 -20.18 -4.76 9.19
C GLY A 140 -20.07 -6.28 9.14
N LYS A 141 -20.50 -6.93 8.04
CA LYS A 141 -20.34 -8.36 7.88
C LYS A 141 -18.87 -8.72 7.61
N LEU A 142 -18.32 -9.65 8.39
CA LEU A 142 -17.02 -10.24 8.09
C LEU A 142 -17.16 -11.14 6.84
N LEU A 143 -16.44 -10.78 5.79
CA LEU A 143 -16.41 -11.50 4.51
C LEU A 143 -15.40 -12.63 4.54
N GLN A 144 -14.22 -12.36 5.10
CA GLN A 144 -13.06 -13.26 5.05
C GLN A 144 -12.10 -12.94 6.19
N SER A 145 -11.37 -13.96 6.61
CA SER A 145 -10.22 -13.85 7.52
C SER A 145 -9.06 -14.62 6.91
N LEU A 146 -7.91 -13.98 6.74
CA LEU A 146 -6.70 -14.56 6.18
C LEU A 146 -5.57 -14.54 7.21
N ASP A 147 -4.94 -15.68 7.44
CA ASP A 147 -3.68 -15.77 8.17
C ASP A 147 -2.54 -15.41 7.21
N VAL A 148 -1.84 -14.31 7.49
CA VAL A 148 -0.75 -13.79 6.66
C VAL A 148 0.61 -13.85 7.38
N SER A 149 0.70 -14.61 8.48
CA SER A 149 1.88 -14.70 9.35
C SER A 149 3.17 -15.12 8.64
N GLY A 150 3.09 -15.78 7.51
CA GLY A 150 4.26 -16.25 6.75
C GLY A 150 4.46 -15.54 5.41
N GLY A 151 3.64 -14.53 5.12
CA GLY A 151 3.64 -13.79 3.86
C GLY A 151 4.08 -12.35 3.99
N ASP A 152 3.97 -11.62 2.89
CA ASP A 152 4.21 -10.18 2.83
C ASP A 152 3.00 -9.35 3.31
N GLY A 153 1.84 -9.99 3.50
CA GLY A 153 0.59 -9.32 3.87
C GLY A 153 0.06 -8.37 2.79
N GLU A 154 0.62 -8.42 1.58
CA GLU A 154 0.18 -7.56 0.48
C GLU A 154 -1.23 -7.88 0.01
N ILE A 155 -1.95 -6.84 -0.38
CA ILE A 155 -3.33 -6.93 -0.84
C ILE A 155 -3.33 -6.83 -2.36
N TYR A 156 -3.64 -7.92 -3.03
CA TYR A 156 -3.74 -7.98 -4.48
C TYR A 156 -5.21 -7.96 -4.93
N PRO A 157 -5.51 -7.41 -6.12
CA PRO A 157 -6.88 -7.37 -6.65
C PRO A 157 -7.56 -8.74 -6.73
N GLU A 158 -6.80 -9.83 -6.92
CA GLU A 158 -7.29 -11.21 -7.02
C GLU A 158 -7.94 -11.72 -5.73
N LEU A 159 -7.69 -11.08 -4.59
CA LEU A 159 -8.34 -11.41 -3.32
C LEU A 159 -9.84 -11.08 -3.31
N PHE A 160 -10.29 -10.27 -4.26
CA PHE A 160 -11.68 -9.78 -4.31
C PHE A 160 -12.52 -10.42 -5.42
N GLY A 161 -11.97 -11.38 -6.18
CA GLY A 161 -12.71 -12.17 -7.19
C GLY A 161 -12.37 -11.89 -8.61
#